data_2ca90e4f334aacba5baf4252a24264ba
#
_entry.id   2ca90e4f334aacba5baf4252a24264ba
#
_cell.length_a   1.000
_cell.length_b   1.000
_cell.length_c   1.000
_cell.angle_alpha   90.00
_cell.angle_beta   90.00
_cell.angle_gamma   90.00
#
_symmetry.space_group_name_H-M   'P 1'
#
loop_
_entity.id
_entity.type
_entity.pdbx_description
1 polymer ?
#
loop_
_entity_poly.entity_id
_entity_poly.type
_entity_poly.pdbx_seq_one_letter_code
_entity_poly.pdbx_strand_id
1 'polypeptide(L)' 'MEFTIQYFGRFDRMLGVESVEADELVEALDRARSILKTLQVAPDPSPDDPELMGYVILDNRGRQVARGYRR' A
#
# COMPACT_ATOMS: atom_id res chain seq x y z
N MET A 1 -2.77 1.40 -17.78
CA MET A 1 -1.56 0.73 -17.27
C MET A 1 -1.85 0.08 -15.93
N GLU A 2 -1.41 -1.14 -15.74
CA GLU A 2 -1.63 -1.85 -14.49
C GLU A 2 -0.47 -1.60 -13.51
N PHE A 3 -0.83 -1.22 -12.30
CA PHE A 3 0.13 -1.07 -11.19
C PHE A 3 -0.14 -2.12 -10.14
N THR A 4 0.92 -2.57 -9.49
CA THR A 4 0.82 -3.48 -8.36
C THR A 4 1.20 -2.72 -7.10
N ILE A 5 0.32 -2.74 -6.09
CA ILE A 5 0.57 -2.11 -4.80
C ILE A 5 0.82 -3.20 -3.78
N GLN A 6 2.00 -3.15 -3.15
CA GLN A 6 2.35 -4.06 -2.07
C GLN A 6 2.25 -3.32 -0.75
N TYR A 7 1.56 -3.91 0.22
CA TYR A 7 1.37 -3.33 1.55
C TYR A 7 2.24 -4.04 2.56
N PHE A 8 2.94 -3.27 3.37
CA PHE A 8 3.89 -3.80 4.37
C PHE A 8 3.52 -3.34 5.78
N GLY A 9 3.69 -4.25 6.72
CA GLY A 9 3.57 -3.98 8.13
C GLY A 9 4.92 -3.82 8.80
N ARG A 10 4.95 -4.01 10.12
CA ARG A 10 6.19 -3.95 10.91
C ARG A 10 7.20 -4.99 10.42
N PHE A 11 8.48 -4.62 10.48
CA PHE A 11 9.61 -5.49 10.10
C PHE A 11 9.54 -5.91 8.63
N ASP A 12 9.04 -5.02 7.76
CA ASP A 12 8.91 -5.25 6.32
C ASP A 12 8.08 -6.48 5.95
N ARG A 13 7.19 -6.88 6.84
CA ARG A 13 6.31 -8.01 6.58
C ARG A 13 5.24 -7.65 5.56
N MET A 14 5.16 -8.39 4.46
CA MET A 14 4.14 -8.16 3.44
C MET A 14 2.76 -8.57 3.97
N LEU A 15 1.83 -7.62 3.95
CA LEU A 15 0.46 -7.83 4.41
C LEU A 15 -0.50 -8.16 3.27
N GLY A 16 -0.22 -7.67 2.06
CA GLY A 16 -1.08 -7.93 0.93
C GLY A 16 -0.58 -7.27 -0.33
N VAL A 17 -1.21 -7.64 -1.44
CA VAL A 17 -0.90 -7.14 -2.77
C VAL A 17 -2.21 -6.84 -3.48
N GLU A 18 -2.27 -5.70 -4.18
CA GLU A 18 -3.43 -5.29 -4.94
C GLU A 18 -2.99 -4.86 -6.35
N SER A 19 -3.74 -5.28 -7.36
CA SER A 19 -3.55 -4.79 -8.73
C SER A 19 -4.54 -3.68 -9.00
N VAL A 20 -4.03 -2.57 -9.55
CA VAL A 20 -4.85 -1.39 -9.83
C VAL A 20 -4.64 -0.97 -11.28
N GLU A 21 -5.74 -0.85 -12.02
CA GLU A 21 -5.72 -0.29 -13.36
C GLU A 21 -5.83 1.23 -13.25
N ALA A 22 -4.82 1.94 -13.77
CA ALA A 22 -4.78 3.40 -13.71
C ALA A 22 -4.06 3.94 -14.93
N ASP A 23 -4.45 5.13 -15.39
CA ASP A 23 -3.80 5.79 -16.51
C ASP A 23 -2.48 6.45 -16.10
N GLU A 24 -2.42 6.90 -14.86
CA GLU A 24 -1.26 7.60 -14.31
C GLU A 24 -0.89 7.07 -12.93
N LEU A 25 0.40 7.22 -12.58
CA LEU A 25 0.90 6.82 -11.27
C LEU A 25 0.17 7.52 -10.12
N VAL A 26 -0.24 8.77 -10.30
CA VAL A 26 -0.93 9.52 -9.25
C VAL A 26 -2.23 8.84 -8.81
N GLU A 27 -2.94 8.19 -9.73
CA GLU A 27 -4.15 7.45 -9.40
C GLU A 27 -3.85 6.24 -8.50
N ALA A 28 -2.78 5.52 -8.80
CA ALA A 28 -2.34 4.41 -7.97
C ALA A 28 -1.88 4.89 -6.59
N LEU A 29 -1.19 6.03 -6.53
CA LEU A 29 -0.80 6.66 -5.27
C LEU A 29 -2.00 7.04 -4.41
N ASP A 30 -3.02 7.63 -5.02
CA ASP A 30 -4.23 8.01 -4.31
C ASP A 30 -4.93 6.78 -3.72
N ARG A 31 -4.95 5.69 -4.46
CA ARG A 31 -5.52 4.42 -3.99
C ARG A 31 -4.76 3.90 -2.77
N ALA A 32 -3.43 3.87 -2.85
CA ALA A 32 -2.60 3.40 -1.75
C ALA A 32 -2.77 4.28 -0.50
N ARG A 33 -2.80 5.59 -0.67
CA ARG A 33 -3.01 6.53 0.43
C ARG A 33 -4.40 6.38 1.06
N SER A 34 -5.43 6.13 0.26
CA SER A 34 -6.78 5.91 0.76
C SER A 34 -6.86 4.67 1.64
N ILE A 35 -6.23 3.59 1.23
CA ILE A 35 -6.20 2.35 2.00
C ILE A 35 -5.43 2.56 3.32
N LEU A 36 -4.29 3.21 3.25
CA LEU A 36 -3.48 3.51 4.43
C LEU A 36 -4.30 4.33 5.45
N LYS A 37 -4.99 5.35 4.97
CA LYS A 37 -5.81 6.24 5.78
C LYS A 37 -6.99 5.51 6.42
N THR A 38 -7.64 4.63 5.67
CA THR A 38 -8.78 3.85 6.15
C THR A 38 -8.36 2.93 7.30
N LEU A 39 -7.19 2.29 7.17
CA LEU A 39 -6.69 1.39 8.20
C LEU A 39 -6.19 2.12 9.44
N GLN A 40 -5.83 3.40 9.31
CA GLN A 40 -5.46 4.23 10.47
C GLN A 40 -6.65 4.57 11.36
N VAL A 41 -7.85 4.53 10.81
CA VAL A 41 -9.08 4.89 11.53
C VAL A 41 -9.77 3.67 12.16
N ALA A 42 -9.23 2.47 11.96
CA ALA A 42 -9.77 1.26 12.57
C ALA A 42 -9.70 1.39 14.10
N PRO A 43 -10.84 1.27 14.81
CA PRO A 43 -10.92 1.66 16.23
C PRO A 43 -10.13 0.77 17.19
N ASP A 44 -9.86 -0.47 16.84
CA ASP A 44 -9.13 -1.40 17.72
C ASP A 44 -8.18 -2.27 16.91
N PRO A 45 -6.92 -1.84 16.68
CA PRO A 45 -5.95 -2.77 16.14
C PRO A 45 -5.72 -3.87 17.18
N SER A 46 -6.11 -5.09 16.84
CA SER A 46 -5.76 -6.23 17.65
C SER A 46 -4.24 -6.27 17.82
N PRO A 47 -3.72 -6.57 19.04
CA PRO A 47 -2.27 -6.68 19.23
C PRO A 47 -1.61 -7.70 18.29
N ASP A 48 -2.40 -8.62 17.76
CA ASP A 48 -1.91 -9.66 16.84
C ASP A 48 -2.00 -9.24 15.39
N ASP A 49 -2.72 -8.15 15.08
CA ASP A 49 -2.82 -7.65 13.70
C ASP A 49 -1.59 -6.82 13.36
N PRO A 50 -0.88 -7.18 12.29
CA PRO A 50 0.24 -6.36 11.86
C PRO A 50 -0.26 -5.00 11.40
N GLU A 51 0.24 -3.95 12.03
CA GLU A 51 -0.09 -2.58 11.66
C GLU A 51 0.45 -2.26 10.26
N LEU A 52 -0.40 -1.67 9.42
CA LEU A 52 0.05 -1.25 8.09
C LEU A 52 1.00 -0.07 8.24
N MET A 53 2.24 -0.26 7.82
CA MET A 53 3.31 0.74 7.94
C MET A 53 3.61 1.46 6.64
N GLY A 54 3.34 0.84 5.50
CA GLY A 54 3.67 1.46 4.24
C GLY A 54 3.25 0.67 3.01
N TYR A 55 3.59 1.22 1.85
CA TYR A 55 3.28 0.59 0.58
C TYR A 55 4.42 0.79 -0.40
N VAL A 56 4.49 -0.09 -1.39
CA VAL A 56 5.38 0.02 -2.55
C VAL A 56 4.51 -0.16 -3.79
N ILE A 57 4.70 0.70 -4.79
CA ILE A 57 3.99 0.60 -6.06
C ILE A 57 4.97 0.18 -7.15
N LEU A 58 4.60 -0.88 -7.85
CA LEU A 58 5.36 -1.41 -8.98
C LEU A 58 4.59 -1.14 -10.27
N ASP A 59 5.32 -0.89 -11.37
CA ASP A 59 4.72 -0.74 -12.68
C ASP A 59 4.41 -2.12 -13.28
N ASN A 60 3.90 -2.13 -14.53
CA ASN A 60 3.57 -3.37 -15.23
C ASN A 60 4.78 -4.24 -15.58
N ARG A 61 5.99 -3.73 -15.37
CA ARG A 61 7.25 -4.46 -15.57
C ARG A 61 7.88 -4.93 -14.26
N GLY A 62 7.21 -4.65 -13.13
CA GLY A 62 7.71 -5.04 -11.83
C GLY A 62 8.73 -4.07 -11.24
N ARG A 63 8.89 -2.88 -11.82
CA ARG A 63 9.82 -1.86 -11.30
C ARG A 63 9.14 -1.01 -10.24
N GLN A 64 9.84 -0.76 -9.15
CA GLN A 64 9.34 0.15 -8.13
C GLN A 64 9.31 1.58 -8.66
N VAL A 65 8.11 2.17 -8.69
CA VAL A 65 7.91 3.54 -9.18
C VAL A 65 7.52 4.51 -8.06
N ALA A 66 7.08 3.99 -6.91
CA ALA A 66 6.76 4.82 -5.75
C ALA A 66 6.76 3.98 -4.49
N ARG A 67 6.92 4.65 -3.35
CA ARG A 67 6.73 4.03 -2.04
C ARG A 67 6.34 5.09 -1.03
N GLY A 68 5.68 4.66 0.03
CA GLY A 68 5.30 5.55 1.11
C GLY A 68 5.31 4.82 2.43
N TYR A 69 5.52 5.56 3.51
CA TYR A 69 5.53 5.04 4.86
C TYR A 69 4.59 5.85 5.73
N ARG A 70 3.98 5.17 6.68
CA ARG A 70 3.23 5.82 7.74
C ARG A 70 4.20 6.40 8.74
N ARG A 71 3.92 7.62 9.17
CA ARG A 71 4.66 8.26 10.25
C ARG A 71 3.88 8.17 11.55
#